data_e0057d2b67a6aeed6cf2dd1c09569c72
#
_entry.id   e0057d2b67a6aeed6cf2dd1c09569c72
#
_cell.length_a   1.000
_cell.length_b   1.000
_cell.length_c   1.000
_cell.angle_alpha   90.00
_cell.angle_beta   90.00
_cell.angle_gamma   90.00
#
_symmetry.space_group_name_H-M   'P 1'
#
loop_
_entity.id
_entity.type
_entity.pdbx_description
1 polymer ?
#
loop_
_entity_poly.entity_id
_entity_poly.type
_entity_poly.pdbx_seq_one_letter_code
_entity_poly.pdbx_strand_id
1 'polypeptide(L)'
;MYNLQYTVSTHNYHRDMPGNALYGEWGIPLSIAVAGKIVCLPLMLLGGLWHGASFNFITWGGLNGLGILVYKWWKNRCWGSRLAILGLLGVGLTIAAFSVESPLVNLLWVCVLVLITGYSLLLLIEKQFANGKFYTAVSTAWSVLITFVFISFTRLFFRSGSNLNPAEANEEAWNTASLMVESIGSRWNFEQIPDIVANYSAVFILFAIGMIIHWLPTRFKRRYRIWFASMPLPLLVAVCILLPIILYQFVTADLQPFIYFQF
;
A
#
# COMPACT_ATOMS: atom_id res chain seq x y z
N MET A 1 -2.01 8.89 -33.44
CA MET A 1 -0.98 7.90 -33.73
C MET A 1 0.43 8.44 -33.42
N TYR A 2 0.60 9.13 -32.33
CA TYR A 2 1.92 9.67 -31.88
C TYR A 2 2.09 9.28 -30.44
N ASN A 3 2.87 8.25 -30.11
CA ASN A 3 3.51 8.05 -28.81
C ASN A 3 4.00 6.61 -28.50
N LEU A 4 3.85 5.66 -29.43
CA LEU A 4 4.37 4.30 -29.17
C LEU A 4 5.81 4.11 -29.68
N GLN A 5 6.30 4.97 -30.56
CA GLN A 5 7.67 4.86 -31.10
C GLN A 5 8.73 5.50 -30.19
N TYR A 6 8.35 6.50 -29.37
CA TYR A 6 9.32 7.17 -28.49
C TYR A 6 9.73 6.33 -27.28
N THR A 7 8.86 5.45 -26.78
CA THR A 7 9.15 4.60 -25.60
C THR A 7 10.04 3.40 -25.93
N VAL A 8 10.00 2.89 -27.15
CA VAL A 8 10.82 1.74 -27.58
C VAL A 8 12.24 2.18 -27.98
N SER A 9 12.38 3.38 -28.55
CA SER A 9 13.67 3.92 -28.98
C SER A 9 14.58 4.32 -27.81
N THR A 10 14.03 4.83 -26.72
CA THR A 10 14.82 5.21 -25.54
C THR A 10 15.35 4.01 -24.77
N HIS A 11 14.64 2.87 -24.82
CA HIS A 11 15.07 1.66 -24.09
C HIS A 11 16.27 0.98 -24.74
N ASN A 12 16.42 1.08 -26.06
CA ASN A 12 17.56 0.50 -26.80
C ASN A 12 18.76 1.47 -26.86
N TYR A 13 18.52 2.79 -26.87
CA TYR A 13 19.58 3.78 -26.99
C TYR A 13 20.51 3.82 -25.78
N HIS A 14 20.02 3.50 -24.58
CA HIS A 14 20.81 3.49 -23.35
C HIS A 14 21.56 2.17 -23.08
N ARG A 15 21.28 1.11 -23.84
CA ARG A 15 21.91 -0.21 -23.62
C ARG A 15 23.32 -0.29 -24.18
N ASP A 16 23.64 0.48 -25.21
CA ASP A 16 24.86 0.34 -25.99
C ASP A 16 25.85 1.49 -25.79
N MET A 17 25.60 2.43 -24.86
CA MET A 17 26.54 3.49 -24.56
C MET A 17 27.61 3.04 -23.56
N PRO A 18 28.90 3.25 -23.87
CA PRO A 18 29.96 3.08 -22.87
C PRO A 18 29.77 4.14 -21.77
N GLY A 19 29.41 3.71 -20.58
CA GLY A 19 29.12 4.60 -19.45
C GLY A 19 27.83 4.26 -18.68
N ASN A 20 27.09 3.22 -19.08
CA ASN A 20 25.85 2.77 -18.44
C ASN A 20 26.00 2.41 -16.94
N ALA A 21 27.22 2.22 -16.45
CA ALA A 21 27.49 2.00 -15.03
C ALA A 21 27.23 3.23 -14.15
N LEU A 22 27.21 4.45 -14.74
CA LEU A 22 27.02 5.71 -14.03
C LEU A 22 25.56 6.19 -14.00
N TYR A 23 24.70 5.57 -14.82
CA TYR A 23 23.29 5.94 -14.94
C TYR A 23 22.42 4.71 -14.67
N GLY A 24 21.37 4.87 -13.88
CA GLY A 24 20.37 3.83 -13.67
C GLY A 24 19.45 3.65 -14.88
N GLU A 25 18.55 2.68 -14.82
CA GLU A 25 17.60 2.30 -15.90
C GLU A 25 16.81 3.48 -16.52
N TRP A 26 16.75 4.64 -15.83
CA TRP A 26 16.03 5.84 -16.24
C TRP A 26 16.93 6.98 -16.70
N GLY A 27 18.21 6.74 -16.94
CA GLY A 27 19.17 7.82 -17.29
C GLY A 27 19.45 8.81 -16.15
N ILE A 28 19.02 8.50 -14.94
CA ILE A 28 19.26 9.29 -13.76
C ILE A 28 20.64 8.95 -13.21
N PRO A 29 21.51 9.94 -12.86
CA PRO A 29 22.79 9.67 -12.23
C PRO A 29 22.65 8.73 -11.05
N LEU A 30 23.51 7.73 -10.95
CA LEU A 30 23.47 6.69 -9.90
C LEU A 30 23.46 7.32 -8.49
N SER A 31 24.16 8.44 -8.32
CA SER A 31 24.17 9.23 -7.09
C SER A 31 22.76 9.72 -6.67
N ILE A 32 21.95 10.19 -7.62
CA ILE A 32 20.58 10.65 -7.36
C ILE A 32 19.66 9.46 -7.07
N ALA A 33 19.84 8.33 -7.77
CA ALA A 33 19.07 7.13 -7.53
C ALA A 33 19.38 6.54 -6.13
N VAL A 34 20.62 6.59 -5.69
CA VAL A 34 21.05 6.16 -4.34
C VAL A 34 20.54 7.16 -3.30
N ALA A 35 20.69 8.45 -3.52
CA ALA A 35 20.17 9.49 -2.62
C ALA A 35 18.65 9.36 -2.43
N GLY A 36 17.91 9.11 -3.50
CA GLY A 36 16.45 8.88 -3.42
C GLY A 36 16.06 7.66 -2.58
N LYS A 37 16.92 6.64 -2.50
CA LYS A 37 16.70 5.48 -1.60
C LYS A 37 16.99 5.85 -0.15
N ILE A 38 18.06 6.58 0.12
CA ILE A 38 18.46 6.99 1.47
C ILE A 38 17.45 7.99 2.05
N VAL A 39 16.98 8.93 1.24
CA VAL A 39 16.04 9.98 1.67
C VAL A 39 14.62 9.45 1.87
N CYS A 40 14.26 8.33 1.22
CA CYS A 40 12.89 7.79 1.28
C CYS A 40 12.44 7.48 2.71
N LEU A 41 13.27 6.81 3.51
CA LEU A 41 12.90 6.43 4.88
C LEU A 41 12.74 7.65 5.81
N PRO A 42 13.69 8.61 5.88
CA PRO A 42 13.52 9.83 6.66
C PRO A 42 12.28 10.64 6.26
N LEU A 43 12.00 10.77 4.95
CA LEU A 43 10.81 11.50 4.48
C LEU A 43 9.51 10.82 4.92
N MET A 44 9.47 9.48 4.92
CA MET A 44 8.30 8.74 5.39
C MET A 44 8.13 8.83 6.91
N LEU A 45 9.23 8.85 7.68
CA LEU A 45 9.20 9.09 9.12
C LEU A 45 8.70 10.50 9.46
N LEU A 46 9.22 11.53 8.75
CA LEU A 46 8.75 12.91 8.89
C LEU A 46 7.28 13.06 8.48
N GLY A 47 6.87 12.37 7.40
CA GLY A 47 5.46 12.31 7.00
C GLY A 47 4.57 11.71 8.08
N GLY A 48 5.05 10.67 8.79
CA GLY A 48 4.36 10.13 9.95
C GLY A 48 4.23 11.17 11.08
N LEU A 49 5.32 11.82 11.42
CA LEU A 49 5.38 12.84 12.47
C LEU A 49 4.45 14.05 12.18
N TRP A 50 4.29 14.38 10.91
CA TRP A 50 3.37 15.42 10.48
C TRP A 50 1.90 15.09 10.74
N HIS A 51 1.54 13.80 10.84
CA HIS A 51 0.17 13.36 11.09
C HIS A 51 -0.23 13.39 12.56
N GLY A 52 0.70 13.45 13.49
CA GLY A 52 0.37 13.56 14.92
C GLY A 52 1.54 13.26 15.84
N ALA A 53 1.31 13.50 17.15
CA ALA A 53 2.33 13.45 18.18
C ALA A 53 2.66 12.02 18.70
N SER A 54 1.82 11.01 18.39
CA SER A 54 2.07 9.65 18.86
C SER A 54 3.10 8.91 18.01
N PHE A 55 3.90 8.05 18.65
CA PHE A 55 4.88 7.22 17.94
C PHE A 55 4.27 6.26 16.92
N ASN A 56 2.98 5.97 17.00
CA ASN A 56 2.29 5.13 16.05
C ASN A 56 2.27 5.74 14.65
N PHE A 57 2.17 7.07 14.52
CA PHE A 57 2.29 7.75 13.23
C PHE A 57 3.69 7.62 12.63
N ILE A 58 4.73 7.73 13.47
CA ILE A 58 6.13 7.53 13.07
C ILE A 58 6.33 6.07 12.64
N THR A 59 5.80 5.12 13.39
CA THR A 59 5.84 3.68 13.08
C THR A 59 5.15 3.40 11.74
N TRP A 60 3.97 3.97 11.52
CA TRP A 60 3.27 3.88 10.25
C TRP A 60 4.10 4.41 9.08
N GLY A 61 4.66 5.60 9.20
CA GLY A 61 5.53 6.21 8.19
C GLY A 61 6.78 5.37 7.94
N GLY A 62 7.45 4.92 9.01
CA GLY A 62 8.63 4.07 8.96
C GLY A 62 8.39 2.74 8.28
N LEU A 63 7.30 2.03 8.62
CA LEU A 63 6.91 0.77 7.99
C LEU A 63 6.65 0.95 6.48
N ASN A 64 5.95 2.01 6.07
CA ASN A 64 5.73 2.29 4.65
C ASN A 64 7.04 2.61 3.92
N GLY A 65 7.94 3.39 4.52
CA GLY A 65 9.27 3.66 3.98
C GLY A 65 10.11 2.40 3.84
N LEU A 66 10.14 1.56 4.87
CA LEU A 66 10.78 0.25 4.85
C LEU A 66 10.19 -0.66 3.77
N GLY A 67 8.87 -0.70 3.65
CA GLY A 67 8.20 -1.49 2.61
C GLY A 67 8.66 -1.11 1.21
N ILE A 68 8.81 0.18 0.90
CA ILE A 68 9.34 0.66 -0.38
C ILE A 68 10.80 0.21 -0.58
N LEU A 69 11.65 0.30 0.44
CA LEU A 69 13.05 -0.12 0.36
C LEU A 69 13.18 -1.63 0.16
N VAL A 70 12.43 -2.40 0.95
CA VAL A 70 12.36 -3.87 0.84
C VAL A 70 11.87 -4.28 -0.54
N TYR A 71 10.80 -3.65 -1.06
CA TYR A 71 10.29 -3.93 -2.39
C TYR A 71 11.35 -3.68 -3.48
N LYS A 72 12.04 -2.53 -3.45
CA LYS A 72 13.10 -2.21 -4.41
C LYS A 72 14.27 -3.19 -4.36
N TRP A 73 14.65 -3.61 -3.14
CA TRP A 73 15.69 -4.61 -2.93
C TRP A 73 15.25 -6.00 -3.41
N TRP A 74 14.00 -6.40 -3.08
CA TRP A 74 13.40 -7.68 -3.41
C TRP A 74 13.22 -7.89 -4.91
N LYS A 75 12.78 -6.86 -5.62
CA LYS A 75 12.57 -6.88 -7.06
C LYS A 75 13.81 -7.38 -7.83
N ASN A 76 14.99 -7.06 -7.34
CA ASN A 76 16.27 -7.40 -7.99
C ASN A 76 16.84 -8.77 -7.55
N ARG A 77 16.10 -9.56 -6.77
CA ARG A 77 16.55 -10.89 -6.33
C ARG A 77 16.03 -11.99 -7.24
N CYS A 78 16.90 -12.98 -7.50
CA CYS A 78 16.47 -14.20 -8.20
C CYS A 78 15.57 -15.06 -7.31
N TRP A 79 14.81 -15.96 -7.92
CA TRP A 79 13.85 -16.84 -7.22
C TRP A 79 14.52 -17.64 -6.09
N GLY A 80 15.70 -18.21 -6.34
CA GLY A 80 16.43 -18.97 -5.32
C GLY A 80 16.75 -18.14 -4.08
N SER A 81 17.24 -16.90 -4.26
CA SER A 81 17.53 -16.00 -3.14
C SER A 81 16.25 -15.62 -2.38
N ARG A 82 15.14 -15.38 -3.07
CA ARG A 82 13.85 -15.06 -2.41
C ARG A 82 13.37 -16.20 -1.54
N LEU A 83 13.36 -17.43 -2.06
CA LEU A 83 12.95 -18.61 -1.30
C LEU A 83 13.93 -18.93 -0.16
N ALA A 84 15.23 -18.76 -0.35
CA ALA A 84 16.21 -18.96 0.72
C ALA A 84 16.00 -17.96 1.88
N ILE A 85 15.79 -16.67 1.57
CA ILE A 85 15.53 -15.64 2.59
C ILE A 85 14.23 -15.94 3.35
N LEU A 86 13.14 -16.25 2.63
CA LEU A 86 11.87 -16.60 3.25
C LEU A 86 11.99 -17.88 4.07
N GLY A 87 12.72 -18.88 3.59
CA GLY A 87 12.98 -20.13 4.33
C GLY A 87 13.73 -19.88 5.64
N LEU A 88 14.79 -19.07 5.62
CA LEU A 88 15.53 -18.71 6.83
C LEU A 88 14.67 -17.93 7.82
N LEU A 89 13.88 -16.97 7.33
CA LEU A 89 12.90 -16.24 8.15
C LEU A 89 11.84 -17.18 8.73
N GLY A 90 11.33 -18.12 7.92
CA GLY A 90 10.37 -19.12 8.35
C GLY A 90 10.90 -20.01 9.46
N VAL A 91 12.12 -20.52 9.33
CA VAL A 91 12.78 -21.31 10.39
C VAL A 91 12.98 -20.49 11.66
N GLY A 92 13.51 -19.27 11.55
CA GLY A 92 13.70 -18.38 12.70
C GLY A 92 12.38 -18.05 13.43
N LEU A 93 11.32 -17.75 12.69
CA LEU A 93 10.00 -17.47 13.26
C LEU A 93 9.33 -18.72 13.83
N THR A 94 9.59 -19.91 13.27
CA THR A 94 9.12 -21.17 13.86
C THR A 94 9.75 -21.38 15.23
N ILE A 95 11.07 -21.21 15.34
CA ILE A 95 11.77 -21.31 16.63
C ILE A 95 11.22 -20.26 17.61
N ALA A 96 11.04 -19.03 17.16
CA ALA A 96 10.50 -17.97 18.00
C ALA A 96 9.06 -18.25 18.45
N ALA A 97 8.20 -18.77 17.59
CA ALA A 97 6.81 -19.09 17.90
C ALA A 97 6.69 -20.21 18.96
N PHE A 98 7.63 -21.17 18.97
CA PHE A 98 7.71 -22.18 20.01
C PHE A 98 8.34 -21.70 21.31
N SER A 99 9.13 -20.63 21.26
CA SER A 99 9.84 -20.10 22.44
C SER A 99 9.13 -18.96 23.13
N VAL A 100 8.29 -18.22 22.40
CA VAL A 100 7.61 -17.01 22.89
C VAL A 100 6.14 -17.04 22.51
N GLU A 101 5.27 -17.13 23.50
CA GLU A 101 3.83 -17.02 23.29
C GLU A 101 3.44 -15.56 23.00
N SER A 102 3.62 -15.12 21.76
CA SER A 102 3.29 -13.76 21.31
C SER A 102 2.37 -13.80 20.10
N PRO A 103 1.19 -13.15 20.16
CA PRO A 103 0.29 -13.04 19.00
C PRO A 103 0.96 -12.43 17.77
N LEU A 104 1.87 -11.48 17.99
CA LEU A 104 2.61 -10.82 16.90
C LEU A 104 3.58 -11.81 16.21
N VAL A 105 4.29 -12.63 16.99
CA VAL A 105 5.21 -13.65 16.43
C VAL A 105 4.43 -14.67 15.62
N ASN A 106 3.29 -15.12 16.12
CA ASN A 106 2.41 -16.06 15.41
C ASN A 106 1.85 -15.45 14.12
N LEU A 107 1.44 -14.19 14.14
CA LEU A 107 0.97 -13.47 12.95
C LEU A 107 2.09 -13.37 11.90
N LEU A 108 3.30 -12.95 12.29
CA LEU A 108 4.45 -12.87 11.39
C LEU A 108 4.82 -14.24 10.81
N TRP A 109 4.77 -15.30 11.61
CA TRP A 109 5.01 -16.66 11.18
C TRP A 109 4.02 -17.09 10.09
N VAL A 110 2.71 -16.88 10.32
CA VAL A 110 1.66 -17.15 9.32
C VAL A 110 1.89 -16.34 8.04
N CYS A 111 2.21 -15.04 8.15
CA CYS A 111 2.51 -14.19 7.00
C CYS A 111 3.68 -14.75 6.17
N VAL A 112 4.77 -15.17 6.82
CA VAL A 112 5.92 -15.74 6.11
C VAL A 112 5.58 -17.07 5.45
N LEU A 113 4.80 -17.94 6.10
CA LEU A 113 4.31 -19.19 5.49
C LEU A 113 3.46 -18.93 4.24
N VAL A 114 2.55 -17.95 4.30
CA VAL A 114 1.74 -17.54 3.14
C VAL A 114 2.63 -17.01 2.02
N LEU A 115 3.67 -16.22 2.33
CA LEU A 115 4.62 -15.74 1.33
C LEU A 115 5.41 -16.88 0.70
N ILE A 116 5.93 -17.83 1.49
CA ILE A 116 6.65 -19.00 0.99
C ILE A 116 5.76 -19.80 0.04
N THR A 117 4.54 -20.12 0.47
CA THR A 117 3.58 -20.89 -0.31
C THR A 117 3.22 -20.18 -1.61
N GLY A 118 2.89 -18.89 -1.54
CA GLY A 118 2.51 -18.10 -2.70
C GLY A 118 3.64 -17.94 -3.71
N TYR A 119 4.86 -17.66 -3.27
CA TYR A 119 6.03 -17.58 -4.16
C TYR A 119 6.39 -18.94 -4.74
N SER A 120 6.28 -20.03 -3.99
CA SER A 120 6.51 -21.40 -4.50
C SER A 120 5.48 -21.76 -5.58
N LEU A 121 4.21 -21.41 -5.37
CA LEU A 121 3.14 -21.62 -6.34
C LEU A 121 3.37 -20.79 -7.61
N LEU A 122 3.77 -19.52 -7.47
CA LEU A 122 4.13 -18.68 -8.63
C LEU A 122 5.27 -19.27 -9.43
N LEU A 123 6.29 -19.83 -8.78
CA LEU A 123 7.41 -20.48 -9.46
C LEU A 123 6.95 -21.72 -10.24
N LEU A 124 6.04 -22.51 -9.68
CA LEU A 124 5.46 -23.67 -10.38
C LEU A 124 4.64 -23.22 -11.60
N ILE A 125 3.82 -22.18 -11.45
CA ILE A 125 3.03 -21.61 -12.55
C ILE A 125 3.94 -21.05 -13.65
N GLU A 126 5.04 -20.36 -13.28
CA GLU A 126 6.02 -19.85 -14.23
C GLU A 126 6.66 -20.96 -15.05
N LYS A 127 7.07 -22.07 -14.41
CA LYS A 127 7.63 -23.24 -15.10
C LYS A 127 6.64 -23.92 -16.05
N GLN A 128 5.36 -24.00 -15.65
CA GLN A 128 4.32 -24.67 -16.41
C GLN A 128 3.82 -23.83 -17.59
N PHE A 129 3.68 -22.52 -17.40
CA PHE A 129 3.04 -21.59 -18.34
C PHE A 129 4.00 -20.49 -18.84
N ALA A 130 5.28 -20.77 -18.95
CA ALA A 130 6.37 -19.86 -19.25
C ALA A 130 5.96 -18.61 -20.07
N ASN A 131 6.01 -17.43 -19.43
CA ASN A 131 5.72 -16.11 -20.02
C ASN A 131 4.31 -15.90 -20.61
N GLY A 132 3.34 -16.74 -20.27
CA GLY A 132 1.96 -16.60 -20.72
C GLY A 132 1.20 -15.47 -20.01
N LYS A 133 0.12 -14.99 -20.65
CA LYS A 133 -0.81 -14.01 -20.06
C LYS A 133 -1.35 -14.46 -18.70
N PHE A 134 -1.51 -15.77 -18.50
CA PHE A 134 -1.97 -16.37 -17.26
C PHE A 134 -0.99 -16.13 -16.10
N TYR A 135 0.30 -16.43 -16.29
CA TYR A 135 1.34 -16.15 -15.29
C TYR A 135 1.38 -14.66 -14.92
N THR A 136 1.34 -13.78 -15.93
CA THR A 136 1.33 -12.33 -15.70
C THR A 136 0.13 -11.90 -14.88
N ALA A 137 -1.06 -12.43 -15.15
CA ALA A 137 -2.26 -12.10 -14.39
C ALA A 137 -2.17 -12.57 -12.93
N VAL A 138 -1.74 -13.83 -12.70
CA VAL A 138 -1.62 -14.40 -11.35
C VAL A 138 -0.53 -13.69 -10.55
N SER A 139 0.63 -13.42 -11.12
CA SER A 139 1.71 -12.70 -10.44
C SER A 139 1.35 -11.25 -10.11
N THR A 140 0.58 -10.60 -10.98
CA THR A 140 0.04 -9.26 -10.71
C THR A 140 -0.98 -9.30 -9.58
N ALA A 141 -1.93 -10.24 -9.61
CA ALA A 141 -2.93 -10.41 -8.55
C ALA A 141 -2.26 -10.69 -7.19
N TRP A 142 -1.24 -11.55 -7.16
CA TRP A 142 -0.45 -11.83 -5.98
C TRP A 142 0.25 -10.58 -5.43
N SER A 143 0.88 -9.79 -6.31
CA SER A 143 1.56 -8.55 -5.92
C SER A 143 0.57 -7.51 -5.35
N VAL A 144 -0.61 -7.40 -5.95
CA VAL A 144 -1.69 -6.53 -5.46
C VAL A 144 -2.17 -6.99 -4.09
N LEU A 145 -2.40 -8.30 -3.90
CA LEU A 145 -2.84 -8.87 -2.64
C LEU A 145 -1.84 -8.59 -1.51
N ILE A 146 -0.56 -8.88 -1.72
CA ILE A 146 0.48 -8.63 -0.71
C ILE A 146 0.56 -7.13 -0.36
N THR A 147 0.54 -6.27 -1.38
CA THR A 147 0.58 -4.82 -1.17
C THR A 147 -0.63 -4.34 -0.39
N PHE A 148 -1.82 -4.85 -0.71
CA PHE A 148 -3.05 -4.53 0.00
C PHE A 148 -3.00 -4.97 1.47
N VAL A 149 -2.59 -6.21 1.74
CA VAL A 149 -2.44 -6.74 3.11
C VAL A 149 -1.42 -5.92 3.89
N PHE A 150 -0.27 -5.62 3.30
CA PHE A 150 0.77 -4.81 3.93
C PHE A 150 0.27 -3.40 4.29
N ILE A 151 -0.37 -2.71 3.34
CA ILE A 151 -0.92 -1.36 3.57
C ILE A 151 -2.03 -1.41 4.62
N SER A 152 -2.90 -2.42 4.58
CA SER A 152 -3.96 -2.60 5.59
C SER A 152 -3.37 -2.81 6.97
N PHE A 153 -2.32 -3.62 7.09
CA PHE A 153 -1.60 -3.83 8.36
C PHE A 153 -0.96 -2.53 8.87
N THR A 154 -0.26 -1.79 8.02
CA THR A 154 0.36 -0.51 8.45
C THR A 154 -0.67 0.53 8.86
N ARG A 155 -1.89 0.48 8.28
CA ARG A 155 -3.00 1.35 8.66
C ARG A 155 -3.52 1.13 10.08
N LEU A 156 -3.29 -0.03 10.69
CA LEU A 156 -3.60 -0.25 12.11
C LEU A 156 -2.87 0.76 13.00
N PHE A 157 -1.57 0.97 12.74
CA PHE A 157 -0.78 1.96 13.48
C PHE A 157 -1.26 3.39 13.25
N PHE A 158 -1.63 3.73 12.03
CA PHE A 158 -2.21 5.02 11.73
C PHE A 158 -3.56 5.23 12.45
N ARG A 159 -4.42 4.22 12.43
CA ARG A 159 -5.76 4.26 13.06
C ARG A 159 -5.69 4.33 14.58
N SER A 160 -4.72 3.67 15.19
CA SER A 160 -4.51 3.66 16.65
C SER A 160 -3.80 4.92 17.16
N GLY A 161 -3.20 5.74 16.28
CA GLY A 161 -2.55 6.99 16.67
C GLY A 161 -3.55 7.92 17.36
N SER A 162 -3.11 8.53 18.46
CA SER A 162 -3.89 9.48 19.24
C SER A 162 -3.24 10.87 19.17
N ASN A 163 -4.08 11.90 19.18
CA ASN A 163 -3.67 13.31 19.25
C ASN A 163 -3.85 13.94 20.63
N LEU A 164 -4.09 13.12 21.63
CA LEU A 164 -4.14 13.55 23.02
C LEU A 164 -2.77 14.05 23.52
N ASN A 165 -2.70 14.41 24.79
CA ASN A 165 -1.45 14.78 25.43
C ASN A 165 -0.35 13.76 25.11
N PRO A 166 0.84 14.16 24.62
CA PRO A 166 1.87 13.24 24.12
C PRO A 166 2.29 12.15 25.12
N ALA A 167 2.23 12.40 26.42
CA ALA A 167 2.57 11.41 27.45
C ALA A 167 1.56 10.26 27.50
N GLU A 168 0.27 10.56 27.40
CA GLU A 168 -0.83 9.57 27.46
C GLU A 168 -1.12 8.98 26.09
N ALA A 169 -0.95 9.78 25.02
CA ALA A 169 -1.23 9.41 23.65
C ALA A 169 -0.46 8.17 23.19
N ASN A 170 0.79 8.02 23.62
CA ASN A 170 1.61 6.88 23.22
C ASN A 170 1.16 5.57 23.87
N GLU A 171 0.82 5.61 25.15
CA GLU A 171 0.33 4.42 25.87
C GLU A 171 -1.01 3.94 25.31
N GLU A 172 -1.97 4.86 25.14
CA GLU A 172 -3.27 4.54 24.54
C GLU A 172 -3.13 4.01 23.10
N ALA A 173 -2.29 4.65 22.29
CA ALA A 173 -2.07 4.25 20.91
C ALA A 173 -1.45 2.85 20.80
N TRP A 174 -0.48 2.51 21.65
CA TRP A 174 0.12 1.17 21.68
C TRP A 174 -0.85 0.11 22.19
N ASN A 175 -1.62 0.41 23.24
CA ASN A 175 -2.64 -0.49 23.75
C ASN A 175 -3.70 -0.77 22.68
N THR A 176 -4.17 0.26 21.97
CA THR A 176 -5.12 0.12 20.86
C THR A 176 -4.53 -0.70 19.72
N ALA A 177 -3.28 -0.45 19.32
CA ALA A 177 -2.61 -1.22 18.28
C ALA A 177 -2.46 -2.69 18.67
N SER A 178 -2.08 -2.97 19.91
CA SER A 178 -1.95 -4.33 20.45
C SER A 178 -3.28 -5.07 20.43
N LEU A 179 -4.37 -4.43 20.89
CA LEU A 179 -5.72 -4.99 20.84
C LEU A 179 -6.19 -5.26 19.41
N MET A 180 -5.87 -4.38 18.46
CA MET A 180 -6.20 -4.60 17.04
C MET A 180 -5.45 -5.80 16.47
N VAL A 181 -4.15 -5.96 16.77
CA VAL A 181 -3.34 -7.11 16.33
C VAL A 181 -3.85 -8.40 16.95
N GLU A 182 -4.16 -8.40 18.25
CA GLU A 182 -4.71 -9.56 18.95
C GLU A 182 -6.08 -9.97 18.37
N SER A 183 -6.90 -8.99 18.02
CA SER A 183 -8.22 -9.23 17.40
C SER A 183 -8.14 -9.90 16.03
N ILE A 184 -7.05 -9.72 15.27
CA ILE A 184 -6.85 -10.40 13.98
C ILE A 184 -6.76 -11.92 14.17
N GLY A 185 -6.17 -12.38 15.31
CA GLY A 185 -6.00 -13.82 15.58
C GLY A 185 -7.17 -14.49 16.29
N SER A 186 -8.01 -13.76 17.01
CA SER A 186 -8.90 -14.34 18.02
C SER A 186 -10.38 -14.00 17.91
N ARG A 187 -10.78 -12.99 17.16
CA ARG A 187 -12.15 -12.44 17.22
C ARG A 187 -12.83 -12.30 15.86
N TRP A 188 -12.93 -13.39 15.12
CA TRP A 188 -13.70 -13.41 13.88
C TRP A 188 -15.17 -13.72 14.16
N ASN A 189 -16.04 -12.71 13.99
CA ASN A 189 -17.48 -12.89 14.05
C ASN A 189 -18.10 -12.56 12.69
N PHE A 190 -18.28 -13.60 11.86
CA PHE A 190 -18.84 -13.47 10.52
C PHE A 190 -20.34 -13.16 10.52
N GLU A 191 -21.05 -13.44 11.61
CA GLU A 191 -22.49 -13.18 11.73
C GLU A 191 -22.80 -11.67 11.76
N GLN A 192 -21.84 -10.84 12.18
CA GLN A 192 -22.01 -9.38 12.21
C GLN A 192 -21.78 -8.71 10.86
N ILE A 193 -21.25 -9.41 9.84
CA ILE A 193 -20.95 -8.80 8.54
C ILE A 193 -22.18 -8.19 7.87
N PRO A 194 -23.36 -8.85 7.82
CA PRO A 194 -24.55 -8.23 7.22
C PRO A 194 -24.97 -6.94 7.89
N ASP A 195 -24.94 -6.89 9.21
CA ASP A 195 -25.30 -5.71 9.99
C ASP A 195 -24.30 -4.55 9.76
N ILE A 196 -23.02 -4.87 9.71
CA ILE A 196 -21.98 -3.87 9.39
C ILE A 196 -22.19 -3.31 7.98
N VAL A 197 -22.45 -4.18 7.00
CA VAL A 197 -22.70 -3.74 5.61
C VAL A 197 -23.96 -2.89 5.53
N ALA A 198 -25.02 -3.24 6.24
CA ALA A 198 -26.27 -2.47 6.27
C ALA A 198 -26.06 -1.09 6.92
N ASN A 199 -25.42 -1.05 8.08
CA ASN A 199 -25.17 0.19 8.82
C ASN A 199 -24.21 1.16 8.09
N TYR A 200 -23.25 0.63 7.35
CA TYR A 200 -22.28 1.41 6.58
C TYR A 200 -22.52 1.33 5.06
N SER A 201 -23.75 1.07 4.64
CA SER A 201 -24.12 0.88 3.22
C SER A 201 -23.68 2.04 2.32
N ALA A 202 -23.82 3.30 2.76
CA ALA A 202 -23.38 4.47 2.02
C ALA A 202 -21.86 4.44 1.73
N VAL A 203 -21.04 4.03 2.72
CA VAL A 203 -19.58 3.91 2.58
C VAL A 203 -19.24 2.80 1.59
N PHE A 204 -19.90 1.63 1.67
CA PHE A 204 -19.69 0.53 0.74
C PHE A 204 -20.11 0.90 -0.69
N ILE A 205 -21.21 1.64 -0.87
CA ILE A 205 -21.66 2.12 -2.18
C ILE A 205 -20.63 3.09 -2.77
N LEU A 206 -20.17 4.07 -1.99
CA LEU A 206 -19.14 5.03 -2.44
C LEU A 206 -17.83 4.32 -2.80
N PHE A 207 -17.42 3.34 -1.98
CA PHE A 207 -16.25 2.52 -2.26
C PHE A 207 -16.41 1.74 -3.57
N ALA A 208 -17.55 1.09 -3.77
CA ALA A 208 -17.85 0.34 -5.00
C ALA A 208 -17.82 1.26 -6.23
N ILE A 209 -18.45 2.45 -6.15
CA ILE A 209 -18.44 3.45 -7.22
C ILE A 209 -16.99 3.89 -7.51
N GLY A 210 -16.20 4.18 -6.48
CA GLY A 210 -14.80 4.57 -6.61
C GLY A 210 -13.96 3.48 -7.30
N MET A 211 -14.17 2.22 -6.92
CA MET A 211 -13.48 1.07 -7.53
C MET A 211 -13.89 0.88 -9.00
N ILE A 212 -15.19 1.01 -9.32
CA ILE A 212 -15.67 0.93 -10.71
C ILE A 212 -15.02 2.03 -11.55
N ILE A 213 -15.01 3.28 -11.06
CA ILE A 213 -14.36 4.41 -11.74
C ILE A 213 -12.85 4.16 -11.90
N HIS A 214 -12.22 3.60 -10.86
CA HIS A 214 -10.79 3.28 -10.89
C HIS A 214 -10.44 2.24 -11.98
N TRP A 215 -11.29 1.24 -12.18
CA TRP A 215 -11.08 0.19 -13.17
C TRP A 215 -11.58 0.52 -14.57
N LEU A 216 -12.24 1.67 -14.75
CA LEU A 216 -12.62 2.09 -16.09
C LEU A 216 -11.42 2.15 -17.03
N PRO A 217 -11.57 1.68 -18.28
CA PRO A 217 -10.52 1.76 -19.29
C PRO A 217 -10.04 3.20 -19.50
N THR A 218 -8.76 3.35 -19.80
CA THR A 218 -8.11 4.67 -19.99
C THR A 218 -8.82 5.56 -21.02
N ARG A 219 -9.50 4.94 -22.01
CA ARG A 219 -10.30 5.65 -23.02
C ARG A 219 -11.45 6.44 -22.39
N PHE A 220 -12.18 5.84 -21.42
CA PHE A 220 -13.24 6.51 -20.70
C PHE A 220 -12.69 7.62 -19.80
N LYS A 221 -11.62 7.33 -19.06
CA LYS A 221 -10.94 8.31 -18.20
C LYS A 221 -10.45 9.52 -18.98
N ARG A 222 -9.97 9.31 -20.21
CA ARG A 222 -9.57 10.41 -21.10
C ARG A 222 -10.78 11.22 -21.58
N ARG A 223 -11.89 10.57 -21.96
CA ARG A 223 -13.10 11.25 -22.45
C ARG A 223 -13.68 12.16 -21.38
N TYR A 224 -13.92 11.67 -20.16
CA TYR A 224 -14.52 12.51 -19.13
C TYR A 224 -13.58 13.65 -18.70
N ARG A 225 -12.25 13.44 -18.70
CA ARG A 225 -11.30 14.54 -18.43
C ARG A 225 -11.36 15.62 -19.48
N ILE A 226 -11.43 15.28 -20.77
CA ILE A 226 -11.58 16.24 -21.84
C ILE A 226 -12.92 16.95 -21.73
N TRP A 227 -13.99 16.20 -21.50
CA TRP A 227 -15.33 16.78 -21.31
C TRP A 227 -15.37 17.75 -20.13
N PHE A 228 -14.80 17.38 -18.98
CA PHE A 228 -14.70 18.26 -17.81
C PHE A 228 -13.88 19.52 -18.12
N ALA A 229 -12.73 19.38 -18.78
CA ALA A 229 -11.89 20.51 -19.16
C ALA A 229 -12.53 21.45 -20.21
N SER A 230 -13.48 20.95 -21.01
CA SER A 230 -14.21 21.74 -22.00
C SER A 230 -15.52 22.33 -21.49
N MET A 231 -15.85 22.13 -20.21
CA MET A 231 -17.06 22.74 -19.62
C MET A 231 -16.97 24.28 -19.61
N PRO A 232 -18.08 24.96 -19.91
CA PRO A 232 -18.15 26.39 -19.72
C PRO A 232 -17.98 26.77 -18.25
N LEU A 233 -17.30 27.88 -17.99
CA LEU A 233 -16.92 28.32 -16.65
C LEU A 233 -18.05 28.30 -15.62
N PRO A 234 -19.31 28.78 -15.94
CA PRO A 234 -20.40 28.74 -14.97
C PRO A 234 -20.77 27.32 -14.53
N LEU A 235 -20.73 26.34 -15.46
CA LEU A 235 -21.06 24.96 -15.16
C LEU A 235 -19.93 24.31 -14.33
N LEU A 236 -18.68 24.63 -14.62
CA LEU A 236 -17.53 24.18 -13.85
C LEU A 236 -17.62 24.68 -12.40
N VAL A 237 -17.93 25.94 -12.20
CA VAL A 237 -18.13 26.54 -10.86
C VAL A 237 -19.29 25.85 -10.13
N ALA A 238 -20.42 25.62 -10.81
CA ALA A 238 -21.54 24.91 -10.22
C ALA A 238 -21.17 23.49 -9.76
N VAL A 239 -20.43 22.73 -10.58
CA VAL A 239 -19.94 21.40 -10.21
C VAL A 239 -19.00 21.47 -9.02
N CYS A 240 -18.08 22.43 -9.00
CA CYS A 240 -17.13 22.61 -7.88
C CYS A 240 -17.81 23.00 -6.56
N ILE A 241 -18.95 23.65 -6.60
CA ILE A 241 -19.75 24.00 -5.42
C ILE A 241 -20.62 22.79 -4.98
N LEU A 242 -21.34 22.19 -5.94
CA LEU A 242 -22.27 21.09 -5.64
C LEU A 242 -21.58 19.83 -5.16
N LEU A 243 -20.41 19.49 -5.71
CA LEU A 243 -19.69 18.27 -5.35
C LEU A 243 -19.32 18.21 -3.86
N PRO A 244 -18.71 19.25 -3.24
CA PRO A 244 -18.46 19.25 -1.80
C PRO A 244 -19.74 19.19 -0.97
N ILE A 245 -20.83 19.83 -1.39
CA ILE A 245 -22.12 19.79 -0.69
C ILE A 245 -22.68 18.36 -0.69
N ILE A 246 -22.67 17.69 -1.85
CA ILE A 246 -23.10 16.29 -1.97
C ILE A 246 -22.21 15.38 -1.11
N LEU A 247 -20.88 15.52 -1.19
CA LEU A 247 -19.95 14.75 -0.38
C LEU A 247 -20.17 14.98 1.12
N TYR A 248 -20.45 16.21 1.53
CA TYR A 248 -20.73 16.54 2.92
C TYR A 248 -21.98 15.78 3.45
N GLN A 249 -23.01 15.60 2.64
CA GLN A 249 -24.21 14.83 3.02
C GLN A 249 -23.90 13.34 3.26
N PHE A 250 -22.88 12.79 2.60
CA PHE A 250 -22.45 11.40 2.81
C PHE A 250 -21.49 11.24 4.01
N VAL A 251 -20.86 12.32 4.47
CA VAL A 251 -19.92 12.36 5.60
C VAL A 251 -20.62 12.66 6.94
N THR A 252 -21.94 12.70 6.97
CA THR A 252 -22.73 13.01 8.18
C THR A 252 -22.76 11.91 9.24
N ALA A 253 -21.75 11.09 9.34
CA ALA A 253 -21.47 10.40 10.58
C ALA A 253 -20.60 11.35 11.43
N ASP A 254 -21.02 11.60 12.67
CA ASP A 254 -20.36 12.37 13.71
C ASP A 254 -19.06 13.05 13.32
N LEU A 255 -19.09 14.37 13.17
CA LEU A 255 -17.93 15.20 12.89
C LEU A 255 -16.81 14.89 13.91
N GLN A 256 -16.02 13.90 13.61
CA GLN A 256 -14.71 13.80 14.26
C GLN A 256 -13.91 15.02 13.79
N PRO A 257 -13.50 15.93 14.69
CA PRO A 257 -12.73 17.10 14.33
C PRO A 257 -11.51 16.65 13.53
N PHE A 258 -11.29 17.31 12.41
CA PHE A 258 -10.12 17.05 11.58
C PHE A 258 -8.89 17.13 12.47
N ILE A 259 -8.03 16.14 12.39
CA ILE A 259 -6.81 15.96 13.20
C ILE A 259 -5.96 17.24 13.28
N TYR A 260 -6.04 18.11 12.27
CA TYR A 260 -5.29 19.36 12.17
C TYR A 260 -5.79 20.53 13.03
N PHE A 261 -6.94 20.43 13.67
CA PHE A 261 -7.53 21.51 14.49
C PHE A 261 -7.54 21.23 15.99
N GLN A 262 -6.77 20.25 16.45
CA GLN A 262 -6.65 19.91 17.89
C GLN A 262 -5.33 20.42 18.53
N PHE A 263 -4.75 21.48 17.97
CA PHE A 263 -3.62 22.19 18.58
C PHE A 263 -4.09 23.42 19.34
#